data_1fdc48b56c26e71c1fe9479143cf719a
#
_entry.id   1fdc48b56c26e71c1fe9479143cf719a
#
_cell.length_a   1.000
_cell.length_b   1.000
_cell.length_c   1.000
_cell.angle_alpha   90.00
_cell.angle_beta   90.00
_cell.angle_gamma   90.00
#
_symmetry.space_group_name_H-M   'P 1'
#
loop_
_entity.id
_entity.type
_entity.pdbx_description
1 polymer ?
#
loop_
_entity_poly.entity_id
_entity_poly.type
_entity_poly.pdbx_seq_one_letter_code
_entity_poly.pdbx_strand_id
1 'polypeptide(L)'
;MEFPTHPIQETGKRPTAMLDRNLSYLSLVEVLYGYPIDGVILTTGCDKTTPAALMAAATVNIPAIVLSGGPMLDGFYKGKLAGSGTIIWEARKLLAKGEINYDEFMDMAASSAPSVGHCNTMGTASSMNSVAEALGMSLPGCAIIPAPHKDRKQN
;
A
#
# COMPACT_ATOMS: atom_id res chain seq x y z
N MET A 1 17.57 3.87 -14.18
CA MET A 1 16.91 2.78 -14.91
C MET A 1 15.67 2.39 -14.10
N GLU A 2 14.52 2.22 -14.72
CA GLU A 2 13.27 1.85 -14.07
C GLU A 2 12.91 0.42 -14.45
N PHE A 3 12.60 -0.41 -13.46
CA PHE A 3 12.15 -1.78 -13.66
C PHE A 3 10.73 -1.93 -13.11
N PRO A 4 9.74 -2.22 -13.96
CA PRO A 4 8.42 -2.60 -13.49
C PRO A 4 8.50 -3.98 -12.83
N THR A 5 7.86 -4.11 -11.68
CA THR A 5 7.77 -5.39 -10.98
C THR A 5 6.57 -6.21 -11.44
N HIS A 6 6.48 -7.45 -10.95
CA HIS A 6 5.29 -8.28 -11.13
C HIS A 6 4.03 -7.52 -10.69
N PRO A 7 2.99 -7.44 -11.53
CA PRO A 7 1.75 -6.76 -11.16
C PRO A 7 1.06 -7.47 -10.00
N ILE A 8 0.89 -6.72 -8.90
CA ILE A 8 0.28 -7.20 -7.68
C ILE A 8 -1.11 -6.60 -7.52
N GLN A 9 -2.08 -7.44 -7.20
CA GLN A 9 -3.36 -6.98 -6.71
C GLN A 9 -3.31 -6.84 -5.18
N GLU A 10 -3.07 -5.62 -4.70
CA GLU A 10 -2.88 -5.33 -3.29
C GLU A 10 -4.10 -5.72 -2.43
N THR A 11 -5.30 -5.42 -2.87
CA THR A 11 -6.55 -5.67 -2.14
C THR A 11 -7.41 -6.78 -2.76
N GLY A 12 -6.85 -7.57 -3.64
CA GLY A 12 -7.59 -8.59 -4.37
C GLY A 12 -8.12 -9.71 -3.48
N LYS A 13 -9.24 -10.27 -3.90
CA LYS A 13 -9.87 -11.43 -3.27
C LYS A 13 -9.21 -12.77 -3.64
N ARG A 14 -8.07 -12.73 -4.33
CA ARG A 14 -7.41 -13.95 -4.76
C ARG A 14 -6.84 -14.70 -3.56
N PRO A 15 -7.05 -16.00 -3.46
CA PRO A 15 -6.40 -16.83 -2.44
C PRO A 15 -4.87 -16.86 -2.59
N THR A 16 -4.37 -16.42 -3.74
CA THR A 16 -2.95 -16.37 -4.12
C THR A 16 -2.24 -15.07 -3.74
N ALA A 17 -2.85 -14.20 -2.95
CA ALA A 17 -2.28 -12.90 -2.59
C ALA A 17 -0.87 -12.99 -1.98
N MET A 18 -0.61 -14.02 -1.18
CA MET A 18 0.72 -14.27 -0.61
C MET A 18 1.71 -14.76 -1.67
N LEU A 19 1.24 -15.51 -2.67
CA LEU A 19 2.04 -15.91 -3.81
C LEU A 19 2.43 -14.70 -4.67
N ASP A 20 1.50 -13.79 -4.93
CA ASP A 20 1.77 -12.54 -5.65
C ASP A 20 2.89 -11.74 -4.96
N ARG A 21 2.85 -11.62 -3.63
CA ARG A 21 3.93 -10.99 -2.85
C ARG A 21 5.26 -11.70 -3.05
N ASN A 22 5.28 -13.02 -2.99
CA ASN A 22 6.50 -13.80 -3.14
C ASN A 22 7.05 -13.74 -4.56
N LEU A 23 6.20 -13.74 -5.57
CA LEU A 23 6.62 -13.55 -6.97
C LEU A 23 7.24 -12.17 -7.20
N SER A 24 6.65 -11.12 -6.61
CA SER A 24 7.23 -9.77 -6.66
C SER A 24 8.60 -9.72 -5.98
N TYR A 25 8.72 -10.33 -4.80
CA TYR A 25 10.00 -10.44 -4.10
C TYR A 25 11.06 -11.14 -4.95
N LEU A 26 10.76 -12.30 -5.51
CA LEU A 26 11.69 -13.06 -6.33
C LEU A 26 12.09 -12.30 -7.59
N SER A 27 11.12 -11.67 -8.26
CA SER A 27 11.38 -10.82 -9.44
C SER A 27 12.32 -9.66 -9.11
N LEU A 28 12.13 -8.99 -7.97
CA LEU A 28 13.03 -7.92 -7.52
C LEU A 28 14.43 -8.45 -7.25
N VAL A 29 14.56 -9.57 -6.57
CA VAL A 29 15.88 -10.19 -6.28
C VAL A 29 16.60 -10.53 -7.58
N GLU A 30 15.92 -11.12 -8.55
CA GLU A 30 16.49 -11.46 -9.86
C GLU A 30 17.01 -10.22 -10.59
N VAL A 31 16.21 -9.16 -10.64
CA VAL A 31 16.61 -7.89 -11.27
C VAL A 31 17.81 -7.27 -10.56
N LEU A 32 17.80 -7.22 -9.23
CA LEU A 32 18.85 -6.58 -8.45
C LEU A 32 20.18 -7.34 -8.52
N TYR A 33 20.16 -8.66 -8.72
CA TYR A 33 21.39 -9.44 -8.97
C TYR A 33 21.79 -9.48 -10.44
N GLY A 34 20.83 -9.40 -11.35
CA GLY A 34 21.07 -9.55 -12.78
C GLY A 34 21.66 -8.30 -13.44
N TYR A 35 21.59 -7.15 -12.80
CA TYR A 35 22.08 -5.89 -13.35
C TYR A 35 23.15 -5.27 -12.45
N PRO A 36 24.11 -4.52 -13.02
CA PRO A 36 25.16 -3.83 -12.25
C PRO A 36 24.59 -2.59 -11.56
N ILE A 37 23.86 -2.79 -10.46
CA ILE A 37 23.16 -1.76 -9.70
C ILE A 37 23.90 -1.53 -8.37
N ASP A 38 24.30 -0.30 -8.10
CA ASP A 38 25.01 0.08 -6.88
C ASP A 38 24.06 0.48 -5.74
N GLY A 39 22.81 0.80 -6.05
CA GLY A 39 21.77 1.16 -5.08
C GLY A 39 20.41 1.23 -5.73
N VAL A 40 19.34 1.17 -4.92
CA VAL A 40 17.97 1.09 -5.42
C VAL A 40 17.00 1.95 -4.62
N ILE A 41 16.08 2.60 -5.33
CA ILE A 41 14.88 3.20 -4.75
C ILE A 41 13.71 2.27 -5.05
N LEU A 42 13.10 1.74 -3.98
CA LEU A 42 11.99 0.79 -4.06
C LEU A 42 10.68 1.55 -3.82
N THR A 43 9.96 1.86 -4.90
CA THR A 43 8.66 2.51 -4.79
C THR A 43 7.59 1.48 -4.41
N THR A 44 6.87 1.76 -3.34
CA THR A 44 5.88 0.83 -2.78
C THR A 44 4.50 1.47 -2.66
N GLY A 45 3.47 0.65 -2.77
CA GLY A 45 2.10 1.09 -2.68
C GLY A 45 1.43 0.68 -1.36
N CYS A 46 1.31 -0.61 -1.12
CA CYS A 46 0.41 -1.09 -0.09
C CYS A 46 0.95 -2.33 0.65
N ASP A 47 0.04 -3.24 1.05
CA ASP A 47 0.30 -4.32 1.99
C ASP A 47 1.19 -5.46 1.46
N LYS A 48 1.32 -5.61 0.15
CA LYS A 48 2.15 -6.65 -0.47
C LYS A 48 3.45 -6.11 -1.05
N THR A 49 3.40 -4.93 -1.69
CA THR A 49 4.59 -4.34 -2.31
C THR A 49 5.63 -3.92 -1.28
N THR A 50 5.24 -3.34 -0.15
CA THR A 50 6.18 -2.91 0.87
C THR A 50 6.97 -4.08 1.49
N PRO A 51 6.33 -5.15 1.99
CA PRO A 51 7.09 -6.29 2.51
C PRO A 51 7.92 -7.00 1.42
N ALA A 52 7.43 -7.11 0.18
CA ALA A 52 8.22 -7.69 -0.91
C ALA A 52 9.50 -6.89 -1.18
N ALA A 53 9.42 -5.57 -1.19
CA ALA A 53 10.54 -4.67 -1.36
C ALA A 53 11.57 -4.77 -0.22
N LEU A 54 11.10 -4.80 1.04
CA LEU A 54 11.95 -4.98 2.21
C LEU A 54 12.68 -6.34 2.19
N MET A 55 11.96 -7.41 1.84
CA MET A 55 12.54 -8.74 1.69
C MET A 55 13.62 -8.77 0.61
N ALA A 56 13.38 -8.13 -0.55
CA ALA A 56 14.35 -8.07 -1.63
C ALA A 56 15.58 -7.27 -1.23
N ALA A 57 15.42 -6.10 -0.63
CA ALA A 57 16.52 -5.27 -0.14
C ALA A 57 17.39 -6.03 0.87
N ALA A 58 16.76 -6.72 1.82
CA ALA A 58 17.47 -7.53 2.82
C ALA A 58 18.22 -8.73 2.20
N THR A 59 17.68 -9.31 1.13
CA THR A 59 18.29 -10.45 0.45
C THR A 59 19.53 -10.03 -0.35
N VAL A 60 19.42 -8.95 -1.10
CA VAL A 60 20.51 -8.50 -2.00
C VAL A 60 21.57 -7.71 -1.26
N ASN A 61 21.19 -7.04 -0.18
CA ASN A 61 22.09 -6.28 0.71
C ASN A 61 22.91 -5.19 -0.01
N ILE A 62 22.27 -4.45 -0.92
CA ILE A 62 22.82 -3.23 -1.52
C ILE A 62 22.16 -2.00 -0.89
N PRO A 63 22.75 -0.79 -1.02
CA PRO A 63 22.12 0.44 -0.58
C PRO A 63 20.69 0.57 -1.14
N ALA A 64 19.69 0.63 -0.27
CA ALA A 64 18.30 0.64 -0.65
C ALA A 64 17.51 1.63 0.19
N ILE A 65 16.56 2.32 -0.45
CA ILE A 65 15.57 3.15 0.21
C ILE A 65 14.17 2.78 -0.27
N VAL A 66 13.25 2.62 0.67
CA VAL A 66 11.83 2.37 0.38
C VAL A 66 11.09 3.70 0.34
N LEU A 67 10.46 3.99 -0.79
CA LEU A 67 9.66 5.19 -0.99
C LEU A 67 8.18 4.80 -1.12
N SER A 68 7.44 4.98 -0.04
CA SER A 68 5.98 4.78 -0.04
C SER A 68 5.26 5.99 -0.64
N GLY A 69 4.19 5.74 -1.40
CA GLY A 69 3.32 6.80 -1.93
C GLY A 69 2.54 7.59 -0.87
N GLY A 70 2.47 7.11 0.38
CA GLY A 70 1.71 7.69 1.46
C GLY A 70 0.25 7.23 1.51
N PRO A 71 -0.41 7.31 2.68
CA PRO A 71 -1.81 6.96 2.84
C PRO A 71 -2.74 7.94 2.15
N MET A 72 -3.95 7.49 1.81
CA MET A 72 -5.06 8.38 1.49
C MET A 72 -5.42 9.26 2.68
N LEU A 73 -6.12 10.37 2.42
CA LEU A 73 -6.79 11.15 3.47
C LEU A 73 -7.86 10.31 4.17
N ASP A 74 -8.25 10.74 5.35
CA ASP A 74 -9.37 10.13 6.06
C ASP A 74 -10.68 10.32 5.30
N GLY A 75 -11.42 9.23 5.12
CA GLY A 75 -12.75 9.26 4.53
C GLY A 75 -13.83 9.40 5.60
N PHE A 76 -14.98 9.96 5.21
CA PHE A 76 -16.13 10.12 6.09
C PHE A 76 -17.41 9.75 5.35
N TYR A 77 -18.26 8.97 6.01
CA TYR A 77 -19.61 8.65 5.55
C TYR A 77 -20.63 8.99 6.63
N LYS A 78 -21.57 9.89 6.30
CA LYS A 78 -22.61 10.37 7.25
C LYS A 78 -21.99 10.83 8.60
N GLY A 79 -20.87 11.56 8.54
CA GLY A 79 -20.20 12.09 9.73
C GLY A 79 -19.37 11.09 10.55
N LYS A 80 -19.28 9.83 10.12
CA LYS A 80 -18.45 8.80 10.75
C LYS A 80 -17.21 8.52 9.91
N LEU A 81 -16.11 8.20 10.56
CA LEU A 81 -14.87 7.80 9.88
C LEU A 81 -15.09 6.56 9.03
N ALA A 82 -14.72 6.65 7.77
CA ALA A 82 -14.88 5.60 6.76
C ALA A 82 -13.51 5.14 6.27
N GLY A 83 -12.86 4.27 7.01
CA GLY A 83 -11.60 3.65 6.57
C GLY A 83 -11.82 2.64 5.43
N SER A 84 -10.92 2.63 4.46
CA SER A 84 -11.02 1.78 3.27
C SER A 84 -11.10 0.26 3.57
N GLY A 85 -10.58 -0.17 4.71
CA GLY A 85 -10.67 -1.57 5.15
C GLY A 85 -11.93 -1.91 5.95
N THR A 86 -12.66 -0.92 6.49
CA THR A 86 -13.79 -1.14 7.38
C THR A 86 -15.14 -0.90 6.72
N ILE A 87 -15.32 0.26 6.10
CA ILE A 87 -16.62 0.65 5.52
C ILE A 87 -17.09 -0.29 4.40
N ILE A 88 -16.17 -0.79 3.58
CA ILE A 88 -16.51 -1.71 2.48
C ILE A 88 -17.04 -3.05 3.00
N TRP A 89 -16.50 -3.56 4.10
CA TRP A 89 -16.99 -4.77 4.71
C TRP A 89 -18.38 -4.58 5.32
N GLU A 90 -18.63 -3.44 5.97
CA GLU A 90 -19.93 -3.07 6.48
C GLU A 90 -20.96 -2.92 5.34
N ALA A 91 -20.61 -2.15 4.32
CA ALA A 91 -21.46 -1.95 3.14
C ALA A 91 -21.85 -3.26 2.45
N ARG A 92 -20.91 -4.20 2.30
CA ARG A 92 -21.19 -5.53 1.73
C ARG A 92 -22.16 -6.33 2.58
N LYS A 93 -22.05 -6.27 3.91
CA LYS A 93 -22.98 -6.94 4.82
C LYS A 93 -24.38 -6.36 4.73
N LEU A 94 -24.48 -5.03 4.69
CA LEU A 94 -25.76 -4.33 4.56
C LEU A 94 -26.44 -4.62 3.20
N LEU A 95 -25.67 -4.59 2.13
CA LEU A 95 -26.17 -4.93 0.79
C LEU A 95 -26.64 -6.39 0.71
N ALA A 96 -25.87 -7.32 1.28
CA ALA A 96 -26.25 -8.74 1.30
C ALA A 96 -27.52 -9.02 2.11
N LYS A 97 -27.84 -8.19 3.10
CA LYS A 97 -29.08 -8.27 3.88
C LYS A 97 -30.25 -7.51 3.24
N GLY A 98 -30.00 -6.77 2.17
CA GLY A 98 -31.00 -5.90 1.56
C GLY A 98 -31.36 -4.64 2.37
N GLU A 99 -30.50 -4.27 3.33
CA GLU A 99 -30.68 -3.07 4.17
C GLU A 99 -30.25 -1.79 3.46
N ILE A 100 -29.43 -1.88 2.42
CA ILE A 100 -29.06 -0.79 1.51
C ILE A 100 -29.20 -1.26 0.06
N ASN A 101 -29.37 -0.31 -0.86
CA ASN A 101 -29.33 -0.57 -2.30
C ASN A 101 -27.91 -0.46 -2.86
N TYR A 102 -27.75 -0.71 -4.17
CA TYR A 102 -26.44 -0.68 -4.82
C TYR A 102 -25.84 0.74 -4.87
N ASP A 103 -26.66 1.76 -5.03
CA ASP A 103 -26.19 3.16 -5.08
C ASP A 103 -25.66 3.60 -3.73
N GLU A 104 -26.36 3.27 -2.65
CA GLU A 104 -25.87 3.51 -1.28
C GLU A 104 -24.58 2.72 -0.98
N PHE A 105 -24.47 1.48 -1.49
CA PHE A 105 -23.24 0.72 -1.40
C PHE A 105 -22.08 1.44 -2.12
N MET A 106 -22.32 1.97 -3.31
CA MET A 106 -21.30 2.71 -4.07
C MET A 106 -20.90 4.00 -3.37
N ASP A 107 -21.83 4.73 -2.77
CA ASP A 107 -21.55 5.93 -1.99
C ASP A 107 -20.70 5.62 -0.76
N MET A 108 -21.02 4.56 -0.03
CA MET A 108 -20.22 4.08 1.08
C MET A 108 -18.80 3.70 0.63
N ALA A 109 -18.69 2.96 -0.47
CA ALA A 109 -17.39 2.54 -1.01
C ALA A 109 -16.56 3.75 -1.46
N ALA A 110 -17.15 4.69 -2.18
CA ALA A 110 -16.49 5.91 -2.65
C ALA A 110 -15.98 6.78 -1.48
N SER A 111 -16.77 6.88 -0.41
CA SER A 111 -16.38 7.63 0.79
C SER A 111 -15.11 7.11 1.46
N SER A 112 -14.75 5.86 1.23
CA SER A 112 -13.56 5.21 1.79
C SER A 112 -12.27 5.45 1.00
N ALA A 113 -12.37 6.07 -0.18
CA ALA A 113 -11.24 6.37 -1.06
C ALA A 113 -11.24 7.86 -1.47
N PRO A 114 -11.09 8.78 -0.52
CA PRO A 114 -11.30 10.21 -0.72
C PRO A 114 -10.17 10.91 -1.49
N SER A 115 -9.04 10.25 -1.67
CA SER A 115 -7.87 10.84 -2.34
C SER A 115 -6.96 9.78 -2.96
N VAL A 116 -5.92 10.21 -3.66
CA VAL A 116 -4.78 9.36 -4.03
C VAL A 116 -4.05 8.89 -2.78
N GLY A 117 -3.36 7.76 -2.87
CA GLY A 117 -2.61 7.15 -1.77
C GLY A 117 -2.95 5.68 -1.58
N HIS A 118 -2.22 5.00 -0.71
CA HIS A 118 -2.54 3.64 -0.30
C HIS A 118 -3.65 3.62 0.76
N CYS A 119 -4.09 2.43 1.17
CA CYS A 119 -5.12 2.25 2.20
C CYS A 119 -4.87 3.13 3.44
N ASN A 120 -5.87 3.92 3.84
CA ASN A 120 -5.82 4.81 5.01
C ASN A 120 -6.16 4.10 6.33
N THR A 121 -6.57 2.85 6.29
CA THR A 121 -6.73 2.03 7.49
C THR A 121 -5.35 1.66 8.04
N MET A 122 -5.15 1.79 9.36
CA MET A 122 -3.92 1.31 10.01
C MET A 122 -3.89 -0.22 10.02
N GLY A 123 -3.82 -0.78 8.83
CA GLY A 123 -3.63 -2.21 8.55
C GLY A 123 -2.20 -2.48 8.09
N THR A 124 -2.00 -3.48 7.25
CA THR A 124 -0.66 -3.91 6.81
C THR A 124 0.10 -2.81 6.05
N ALA A 125 -0.58 -2.00 5.23
CA ALA A 125 0.07 -0.95 4.45
C ALA A 125 0.80 0.07 5.35
N SER A 126 0.06 0.73 6.24
CA SER A 126 0.65 1.72 7.15
C SER A 126 1.62 1.08 8.13
N SER A 127 1.32 -0.12 8.65
CA SER A 127 2.21 -0.85 9.55
C SER A 127 3.54 -1.19 8.88
N MET A 128 3.53 -1.69 7.65
CA MET A 128 4.78 -2.02 6.93
C MET A 128 5.58 -0.79 6.55
N ASN A 129 4.93 0.32 6.21
CA ASN A 129 5.62 1.58 5.99
C ASN A 129 6.25 2.13 7.28
N SER A 130 5.56 2.01 8.41
CA SER A 130 6.14 2.36 9.73
C SER A 130 7.32 1.46 10.09
N VAL A 131 7.26 0.17 9.78
CA VAL A 131 8.39 -0.76 9.95
C VAL A 131 9.57 -0.35 9.05
N ALA A 132 9.34 0.00 7.79
CA ALA A 132 10.40 0.47 6.90
C ALA A 132 11.09 1.72 7.44
N GLU A 133 10.32 2.66 7.97
CA GLU A 133 10.84 3.86 8.61
C GLU A 133 11.62 3.55 9.91
N ALA A 134 11.08 2.68 10.77
CA ALA A 134 11.75 2.27 12.00
C ALA A 134 13.06 1.49 11.76
N LEU A 135 13.15 0.78 10.65
CA LEU A 135 14.38 0.11 10.21
C LEU A 135 15.41 1.06 9.57
N GLY A 136 15.08 2.34 9.43
CA GLY A 136 15.93 3.30 8.72
C GLY A 136 15.97 3.10 7.19
N MET A 137 15.03 2.34 6.65
CA MET A 137 14.94 2.05 5.21
C MET A 137 14.00 3.00 4.46
N SER A 138 13.41 3.96 5.14
CA SER A 138 12.55 4.99 4.56
C SER A 138 12.83 6.35 5.19
N LEU A 139 12.45 7.44 4.51
CA LEU A 139 12.64 8.79 5.04
C LEU A 139 11.70 9.04 6.23
N PRO A 140 12.14 9.83 7.23
CA PRO A 140 11.31 10.19 8.37
C PRO A 140 9.98 10.84 7.95
N GLY A 141 8.87 10.37 8.51
CA GLY A 141 7.52 10.82 8.18
C GLY A 141 6.91 10.20 6.94
N CYS A 142 7.67 9.40 6.19
CA CYS A 142 7.19 8.78 4.95
C CYS A 142 5.98 7.85 5.19
N ALA A 143 5.88 7.24 6.36
CA ALA A 143 4.78 6.34 6.70
C ALA A 143 3.46 7.05 6.98
N ILE A 144 3.49 8.29 7.47
CA ILE A 144 2.31 8.97 8.04
C ILE A 144 1.83 10.17 7.22
N ILE A 145 2.70 10.79 6.41
CA ILE A 145 2.31 11.95 5.60
C ILE A 145 1.38 11.48 4.46
N PRO A 146 0.13 11.97 4.39
CA PRO A 146 -0.79 11.58 3.33
C PRO A 146 -0.26 11.93 1.93
N ALA A 147 -0.59 11.10 0.95
CA ALA A 147 -0.14 11.26 -0.43
C ALA A 147 -0.42 12.67 -1.02
N PRO A 148 -1.60 13.30 -0.82
CA PRO A 148 -1.88 14.64 -1.36
C PRO A 148 -1.34 15.78 -0.48
N HIS A 149 -0.71 15.49 0.67
CA HIS A 149 -0.24 16.54 1.57
C HIS A 149 0.97 17.28 0.97
N LYS A 150 1.01 18.61 1.16
CA LYS A 150 2.08 19.47 0.61
C LYS A 150 3.49 19.04 1.09
N ASP A 151 3.59 18.59 2.34
CA ASP A 151 4.88 18.20 2.93
C ASP A 151 5.44 16.92 2.30
N ARG A 152 4.60 16.14 1.58
CA ARG A 152 5.03 14.97 0.82
C ARG A 152 5.99 15.30 -0.33
N LYS A 153 5.93 16.53 -0.84
CA LYS A 153 6.81 17.00 -1.92
C LYS A 153 8.22 17.37 -1.43
N GLN A 154 8.41 17.43 -0.13
CA GLN A 154 9.68 17.80 0.49
C GLN A 154 10.48 16.59 1.01
N ASN A 155 9.85 15.44 1.02
CA ASN A 155 10.42 14.12 1.30
C ASN A 155 10.55 13.34 -0.02
#